data_fe547c2dc5a23e5423340a352fa5f50b
#
_entry.id   fe547c2dc5a23e5423340a352fa5f50b
#
_cell.length_a   1.000
_cell.length_b   1.000
_cell.length_c   1.000
_cell.angle_alpha   90.00
_cell.angle_beta   90.00
_cell.angle_gamma   90.00
#
_symmetry.space_group_name_H-M   'P 1'
#
loop_
_entity.id
_entity.type
_entity.pdbx_description
1 polymer ?
#
loop_
_entity_poly.entity_id
_entity_poly.type
_entity_poly.pdbx_seq_one_letter_code
_entity_poly.pdbx_strand_id
1 'polypeptide(L)'
;MVLALFAVVICVIYVPALRWHPLALEGEAPQDGWTRVGGAMHMHTTYSDGSGSPEELIAAARRLGLGFIVITDHNNFGAKSFEGYHNGVLALVGCELSTRSGHLLGLGLTPPTFRFSGDARDAVDDVLHLGGLPVVAHPFGSGESDWTAWDTHGPWGFELLNGKCLSAGAGFWPWLLAAVRYPVSADYAVLSLAQPPDETLARWDELLARRDVVGTVGADAHGRLRLGKRWKSRTLPVGSYETQLGLVRTHVLLDGPLTGDAAADGRALFAAIRRGRCYGAMDALAPANEFSFIAEAAGHRFTMGDTVFAGPGLSLRATGRAPHGARFVLLKDGAVIAQDIGHVALSNAAAGVYRVEVRVPGRDVPWVLSNPIYVMDEESARRRREAAAWPDEPPAPPAKAMIDDFEGASSFAPEFDPSSWMDTHVLDPRAGIDGRGAARFAFRLGTPAPNRPFVWCALVNRAARDLRGTSGLTFAVRADGEYRLWAQLRAAAATEKDEGSEWWSASVRTSTAWRRVVVPYARLFSLNAAPGGHLDLDRVRAVVFVIDTGAADPGAHGTIWIDQVAAYE
;
A
#
# COMPACT_ATOMS: atom_id res chain seq x y z
N MET A 1 45.05 33.71 9.58
CA MET A 1 44.91 32.31 9.08
C MET A 1 43.65 31.64 9.63
N VAL A 2 43.41 31.57 10.94
CA VAL A 2 42.24 30.91 11.54
C VAL A 2 40.89 31.53 11.11
N LEU A 3 40.75 32.87 11.14
CA LEU A 3 39.55 33.58 10.69
C LEU A 3 39.26 33.35 9.20
N ALA A 4 40.27 33.29 8.35
CA ALA A 4 40.07 33.01 6.92
C ALA A 4 39.59 31.58 6.68
N LEU A 5 40.15 30.60 7.41
CA LEU A 5 39.72 29.21 7.35
C LEU A 5 38.27 29.07 7.83
N PHE A 6 37.90 29.72 8.93
CA PHE A 6 36.53 29.72 9.46
C PHE A 6 35.54 30.33 8.47
N ALA A 7 35.89 31.46 7.83
CA ALA A 7 35.08 32.07 6.79
C ALA A 7 34.90 31.15 5.58
N VAL A 8 35.94 30.45 5.15
CA VAL A 8 35.87 29.46 4.06
C VAL A 8 34.92 28.31 4.43
N VAL A 9 35.02 27.77 5.64
CA VAL A 9 34.16 26.70 6.13
C VAL A 9 32.70 27.15 6.15
N ILE A 10 32.40 28.34 6.67
CA ILE A 10 31.04 28.91 6.64
C ILE A 10 30.55 29.08 5.20
N CYS A 11 31.36 29.60 4.30
CA CYS A 11 30.98 29.74 2.89
C CYS A 11 30.68 28.38 2.25
N VAL A 12 31.49 27.34 2.45
CA VAL A 12 31.26 26.00 1.91
C VAL A 12 29.97 25.38 2.45
N ILE A 13 29.65 25.62 3.70
CA ILE A 13 28.43 25.09 4.32
C ILE A 13 27.18 25.82 3.81
N TYR A 14 27.16 27.15 3.83
CA TYR A 14 25.91 27.91 3.66
C TYR A 14 25.68 28.49 2.27
N VAL A 15 26.72 28.83 1.50
CA VAL A 15 26.55 29.44 0.17
C VAL A 15 25.71 28.55 -0.77
N PRO A 16 25.91 27.21 -0.81
CA PRO A 16 25.05 26.35 -1.65
C PRO A 16 23.58 26.41 -1.24
N ALA A 17 23.27 26.43 0.06
CA ALA A 17 21.90 26.51 0.57
C ALA A 17 21.27 27.89 0.33
N LEU A 18 22.04 28.98 0.52
CA LEU A 18 21.57 30.34 0.27
C LEU A 18 21.29 30.65 -1.20
N ARG A 19 22.01 29.98 -2.11
CA ARG A 19 21.86 30.17 -3.57
C ARG A 19 20.93 29.13 -4.19
N TRP A 20 20.40 28.20 -3.38
CA TRP A 20 19.53 27.16 -3.88
C TRP A 20 18.20 27.73 -4.35
N HIS A 21 17.81 27.35 -5.53
CA HIS A 21 16.48 27.48 -6.10
C HIS A 21 16.24 26.32 -7.06
N PRO A 22 14.98 25.90 -7.31
CA PRO A 22 14.67 24.90 -8.31
C PRO A 22 15.29 25.26 -9.65
N LEU A 23 15.77 24.24 -10.37
CA LEU A 23 16.46 24.45 -11.65
C LEU A 23 15.48 24.99 -12.70
N ALA A 24 15.97 25.94 -13.50
CA ALA A 24 15.21 26.48 -14.63
C ALA A 24 15.02 25.41 -15.71
N LEU A 25 13.85 25.43 -16.35
CA LEU A 25 13.49 24.52 -17.42
C LEU A 25 13.76 25.14 -18.79
N GLU A 26 14.33 24.36 -19.71
CA GLU A 26 14.57 24.68 -21.10
C GLU A 26 13.77 23.76 -22.02
N GLY A 27 13.64 24.10 -23.29
CA GLY A 27 12.92 23.29 -24.29
C GLY A 27 11.46 23.70 -24.46
N GLU A 28 10.72 22.91 -25.19
CA GLU A 28 9.32 23.16 -25.55
C GLU A 28 8.36 22.33 -24.69
N ALA A 29 7.22 22.92 -24.36
CA ALA A 29 6.14 22.20 -23.70
C ALA A 29 5.55 21.13 -24.63
N PRO A 30 5.25 19.93 -24.14
CA PRO A 30 4.71 18.86 -24.96
C PRO A 30 3.30 19.19 -25.47
N GLN A 31 3.02 18.85 -26.74
CA GLN A 31 1.73 19.03 -27.40
C GLN A 31 1.09 17.63 -27.62
N ASP A 32 0.85 16.90 -26.54
CA ASP A 32 0.37 15.53 -26.60
C ASP A 32 -1.13 15.35 -26.33
N GLY A 33 -1.80 16.39 -25.85
CA GLY A 33 -3.25 16.42 -25.65
C GLY A 33 -3.71 16.05 -24.24
N TRP A 34 -2.82 15.60 -23.34
CA TRP A 34 -3.19 15.28 -21.96
C TRP A 34 -3.04 16.49 -21.01
N THR A 35 -4.01 16.61 -20.11
CA THR A 35 -3.91 17.55 -18.97
C THR A 35 -3.13 16.90 -17.85
N ARG A 36 -2.13 17.59 -17.32
CA ARG A 36 -1.31 17.12 -16.20
C ARG A 36 -1.75 17.75 -14.90
N VAL A 37 -1.99 16.92 -13.89
CA VAL A 37 -2.35 17.36 -12.54
C VAL A 37 -1.30 16.83 -11.58
N GLY A 38 -0.47 17.73 -11.06
CA GLY A 38 0.56 17.39 -10.06
C GLY A 38 -0.03 17.37 -8.66
N GLY A 39 0.25 16.32 -7.90
CA GLY A 39 -0.20 16.18 -6.52
C GLY A 39 0.75 15.37 -5.67
N ALA A 40 0.49 15.35 -4.37
CA ALA A 40 1.22 14.55 -3.41
C ALA A 40 0.34 13.43 -2.84
N MET A 41 0.91 12.27 -2.65
CA MET A 41 0.27 11.11 -2.06
C MET A 41 1.10 10.60 -0.88
N HIS A 42 0.50 9.76 -0.05
CA HIS A 42 1.12 9.19 1.13
C HIS A 42 1.49 10.25 2.15
N MET A 43 0.58 10.50 3.08
CA MET A 43 0.76 11.50 4.12
C MET A 43 -0.13 11.23 5.32
N HIS A 44 0.34 11.64 6.50
CA HIS A 44 -0.24 11.33 7.79
C HIS A 44 -0.65 12.59 8.53
N THR A 45 -1.74 12.49 9.27
CA THR A 45 -2.29 13.56 10.09
C THR A 45 -2.34 13.14 11.57
N THR A 46 -2.92 13.98 12.42
CA THR A 46 -3.20 13.65 13.83
C THR A 46 -4.20 12.50 14.00
N TYR A 47 -4.84 12.01 12.94
CA TYR A 47 -5.65 10.79 12.99
C TYR A 47 -4.80 9.52 13.08
N SER A 48 -3.50 9.59 12.76
CA SER A 48 -2.53 8.51 13.00
C SER A 48 -1.30 9.02 13.74
N ASP A 49 -0.18 9.16 13.09
CA ASP A 49 1.09 9.54 13.68
C ASP A 49 1.71 10.81 13.07
N GLY A 50 0.99 11.47 12.17
CA GLY A 50 1.33 12.81 11.69
C GLY A 50 1.26 13.85 12.81
N SER A 51 2.00 14.95 12.67
CA SER A 51 2.12 15.98 13.71
C SER A 51 1.07 17.08 13.61
N GLY A 52 0.43 17.24 12.45
CA GLY A 52 -0.53 18.31 12.17
C GLY A 52 -1.90 17.80 11.74
N SER A 53 -2.87 18.68 11.74
CA SER A 53 -4.25 18.37 11.34
C SER A 53 -4.38 18.28 9.81
N PRO A 54 -5.49 17.67 9.30
CA PRO A 54 -5.78 17.70 7.86
C PRO A 54 -5.83 19.10 7.28
N GLU A 55 -6.32 20.10 8.03
CA GLU A 55 -6.37 21.50 7.58
C GLU A 55 -4.98 22.09 7.40
N GLU A 56 -4.04 21.82 8.32
CA GLU A 56 -2.64 22.26 8.20
C GLU A 56 -1.98 21.64 6.98
N LEU A 57 -2.24 20.37 6.71
CA LEU A 57 -1.73 19.65 5.55
C LEU A 57 -2.32 20.20 4.24
N ILE A 58 -3.63 20.42 4.17
CA ILE A 58 -4.31 21.03 3.01
C ILE A 58 -3.78 22.46 2.78
N ALA A 59 -3.55 23.23 3.85
CA ALA A 59 -2.99 24.58 3.73
C ALA A 59 -1.56 24.55 3.16
N ALA A 60 -0.74 23.56 3.53
CA ALA A 60 0.58 23.35 2.95
C ALA A 60 0.50 23.01 1.46
N ALA A 61 -0.38 22.08 1.08
CA ALA A 61 -0.63 21.71 -0.32
C ALA A 61 -1.05 22.90 -1.18
N ARG A 62 -1.90 23.78 -0.63
CA ARG A 62 -2.32 25.01 -1.30
C ARG A 62 -1.15 25.97 -1.54
N ARG A 63 -0.28 26.17 -0.54
CA ARG A 63 0.91 27.04 -0.70
C ARG A 63 1.86 26.52 -1.78
N LEU A 64 1.92 25.20 -1.97
CA LEU A 64 2.72 24.55 -3.00
C LEU A 64 2.03 24.49 -4.38
N GLY A 65 0.78 24.94 -4.49
CA GLY A 65 0.02 24.90 -5.73
C GLY A 65 -0.28 23.48 -6.22
N LEU A 66 -0.47 22.52 -5.30
CA LEU A 66 -0.82 21.15 -5.66
C LEU A 66 -2.26 21.09 -6.18
N GLY A 67 -2.48 20.32 -7.26
CA GLY A 67 -3.82 20.08 -7.79
C GLY A 67 -4.62 19.10 -6.94
N PHE A 68 -3.94 18.12 -6.33
CA PHE A 68 -4.56 17.16 -5.42
C PHE A 68 -3.61 16.68 -4.31
N ILE A 69 -4.18 16.13 -3.25
CA ILE A 69 -3.49 15.37 -2.21
C ILE A 69 -4.27 14.11 -1.87
N VAL A 70 -3.56 13.06 -1.41
CA VAL A 70 -4.18 11.84 -0.87
C VAL A 70 -3.67 11.58 0.54
N ILE A 71 -4.52 11.82 1.54
CA ILE A 71 -4.26 11.55 2.95
C ILE A 71 -4.41 10.05 3.19
N THR A 72 -3.44 9.44 3.87
CA THR A 72 -3.37 7.97 4.05
C THR A 72 -3.02 7.60 5.49
N ASP A 73 -3.74 8.13 6.45
CA ASP A 73 -3.54 7.80 7.86
C ASP A 73 -3.55 6.29 8.12
N HIS A 74 -2.72 5.83 9.06
CA HIS A 74 -2.56 4.40 9.36
C HIS A 74 -3.86 3.73 9.83
N ASN A 75 -4.29 2.69 9.11
CA ASN A 75 -5.38 1.78 9.46
C ASN A 75 -6.72 2.46 9.77
N ASN A 76 -6.97 3.68 9.28
CA ASN A 76 -8.21 4.40 9.50
C ASN A 76 -8.55 5.41 8.40
N PHE A 77 -9.80 5.87 8.39
CA PHE A 77 -10.33 6.90 7.49
C PHE A 77 -10.80 8.15 8.26
N GLY A 78 -10.16 8.47 9.38
CA GLY A 78 -10.56 9.60 10.25
C GLY A 78 -10.62 10.93 9.51
N ALA A 79 -9.77 11.12 8.50
CA ALA A 79 -9.76 12.32 7.67
C ALA A 79 -10.86 12.36 6.57
N LYS A 80 -11.76 11.37 6.48
CA LYS A 80 -12.76 11.24 5.38
C LYS A 80 -13.68 12.46 5.24
N SER A 81 -13.99 13.15 6.34
CA SER A 81 -14.79 14.38 6.32
C SER A 81 -14.10 15.58 5.64
N PHE A 82 -12.80 15.46 5.36
CA PHE A 82 -12.02 16.49 4.66
C PHE A 82 -11.92 16.25 3.15
N GLU A 83 -12.54 15.17 2.61
CA GLU A 83 -12.59 15.00 1.16
C GLU A 83 -13.35 16.14 0.48
N GLY A 84 -12.79 16.60 -0.62
CA GLY A 84 -13.39 17.66 -1.42
C GLY A 84 -12.40 18.71 -1.84
N TYR A 85 -12.93 19.76 -2.49
CA TYR A 85 -12.13 20.90 -2.91
C TYR A 85 -11.93 21.92 -1.77
N HIS A 86 -10.68 22.28 -1.53
CA HIS A 86 -10.26 23.30 -0.56
C HIS A 86 -9.44 24.38 -1.27
N ASN A 87 -10.11 25.45 -1.73
CA ASN A 87 -9.47 26.57 -2.42
C ASN A 87 -8.53 26.13 -3.59
N GLY A 88 -9.03 25.22 -4.45
CA GLY A 88 -8.34 24.75 -5.64
C GLY A 88 -7.53 23.46 -5.46
N VAL A 89 -7.33 22.98 -4.23
CA VAL A 89 -6.72 21.66 -3.96
C VAL A 89 -7.80 20.63 -3.76
N LEU A 90 -7.76 19.53 -4.49
CA LEU A 90 -8.63 18.37 -4.27
C LEU A 90 -8.00 17.47 -3.20
N ALA A 91 -8.58 17.43 -2.01
CA ALA A 91 -8.22 16.48 -0.95
C ALA A 91 -8.97 15.17 -1.15
N LEU A 92 -8.26 14.07 -1.17
CA LEU A 92 -8.76 12.70 -1.25
C LEU A 92 -8.25 11.93 -0.03
N VAL A 93 -8.96 10.87 0.36
CA VAL A 93 -8.58 10.06 1.54
C VAL A 93 -8.50 8.60 1.13
N GLY A 94 -7.33 8.03 1.37
CA GLY A 94 -7.04 6.61 1.35
C GLY A 94 -6.70 6.13 2.75
N CYS A 95 -5.90 5.06 2.83
CA CYS A 95 -5.44 4.49 4.09
C CYS A 95 -4.08 3.82 3.88
N GLU A 96 -3.15 3.95 4.81
CA GLU A 96 -1.96 3.12 4.85
C GLU A 96 -2.20 1.94 5.81
N LEU A 97 -2.18 0.75 5.25
CA LEU A 97 -2.40 -0.51 5.98
C LEU A 97 -1.07 -1.02 6.52
N SER A 98 -0.97 -1.18 7.83
CA SER A 98 0.16 -1.84 8.47
C SER A 98 -0.04 -3.35 8.43
N THR A 99 0.76 -4.06 7.66
CA THR A 99 0.75 -5.53 7.60
C THR A 99 2.01 -6.11 8.22
N ARG A 100 2.04 -7.43 8.42
CA ARG A 100 3.24 -8.14 8.89
C ARG A 100 4.35 -8.21 7.84
N SER A 101 4.04 -7.89 6.59
CA SER A 101 4.97 -7.95 5.46
C SER A 101 5.30 -6.58 4.89
N GLY A 102 5.15 -5.52 5.68
CA GLY A 102 5.34 -4.14 5.28
C GLY A 102 4.04 -3.35 5.16
N HIS A 103 4.09 -2.17 4.57
CA HIS A 103 2.94 -1.28 4.48
C HIS A 103 2.35 -1.25 3.07
N LEU A 104 1.03 -1.01 3.02
CA LEU A 104 0.24 -1.00 1.79
C LEU A 104 -0.72 0.20 1.79
N LEU A 105 -0.65 1.06 0.78
CA LEU A 105 -1.65 2.10 0.59
C LEU A 105 -2.90 1.49 -0.07
N GLY A 106 -4.06 1.80 0.47
CA GLY A 106 -5.35 1.58 -0.19
C GLY A 106 -5.86 2.89 -0.77
N LEU A 107 -5.84 3.04 -2.09
CA LEU A 107 -6.22 4.26 -2.79
C LEU A 107 -7.54 4.12 -3.52
N GLY A 108 -8.40 5.15 -3.46
CA GLY A 108 -9.65 5.21 -4.25
C GLY A 108 -10.68 4.15 -3.87
N LEU A 109 -10.71 3.72 -2.63
CA LEU A 109 -11.63 2.72 -2.11
C LEU A 109 -12.75 3.35 -1.25
N THR A 110 -13.84 2.61 -1.10
CA THR A 110 -14.88 2.95 -0.12
C THR A 110 -14.44 2.45 1.26
N PRO A 111 -14.54 3.26 2.33
CA PRO A 111 -14.22 2.79 3.69
C PRO A 111 -15.02 1.54 4.05
N PRO A 112 -14.37 0.47 4.54
CA PRO A 112 -15.03 -0.78 4.89
C PRO A 112 -15.80 -0.68 6.20
N THR A 113 -16.74 -1.61 6.39
CA THR A 113 -17.41 -1.86 7.67
C THR A 113 -16.64 -2.87 8.55
N PHE A 114 -15.58 -3.46 8.02
CA PHE A 114 -14.68 -4.40 8.69
C PHE A 114 -13.27 -3.83 8.80
N ARG A 115 -12.44 -4.36 9.68
CA ARG A 115 -11.02 -3.99 9.76
C ARG A 115 -10.22 -4.77 8.72
N PHE A 116 -9.24 -4.10 8.11
CA PHE A 116 -8.31 -4.73 7.17
C PHE A 116 -7.50 -5.84 7.84
N SER A 117 -7.11 -6.84 7.05
CA SER A 117 -6.23 -7.90 7.51
C SER A 117 -4.82 -7.38 7.79
N GLY A 118 -4.20 -7.91 8.84
CA GLY A 118 -2.75 -7.77 9.07
C GLY A 118 -1.91 -8.71 8.20
N ASP A 119 -2.52 -9.60 7.40
CA ASP A 119 -1.84 -10.39 6.38
C ASP A 119 -1.79 -9.60 5.07
N ALA A 120 -0.63 -9.52 4.45
CA ALA A 120 -0.43 -8.69 3.26
C ALA A 120 -1.27 -9.13 2.06
N ARG A 121 -1.45 -10.44 1.85
CA ARG A 121 -2.25 -10.98 0.74
C ARG A 121 -3.72 -10.66 0.93
N ASP A 122 -4.22 -10.91 2.15
CA ASP A 122 -5.60 -10.56 2.50
C ASP A 122 -5.84 -9.05 2.45
N ALA A 123 -4.85 -8.22 2.84
CA ALA A 123 -4.95 -6.77 2.77
C ALA A 123 -5.03 -6.28 1.31
N VAL A 124 -4.26 -6.87 0.41
CA VAL A 124 -4.37 -6.61 -1.04
C VAL A 124 -5.76 -6.99 -1.55
N ASP A 125 -6.26 -8.19 -1.19
CA ASP A 125 -7.61 -8.63 -1.56
C ASP A 125 -8.70 -7.71 -0.99
N ASP A 126 -8.57 -7.27 0.25
CA ASP A 126 -9.50 -6.33 0.87
C ASP A 126 -9.58 -5.01 0.09
N VAL A 127 -8.42 -4.42 -0.26
CA VAL A 127 -8.38 -3.17 -1.03
C VAL A 127 -9.02 -3.35 -2.42
N LEU A 128 -8.71 -4.46 -3.11
CA LEU A 128 -9.30 -4.77 -4.41
C LEU A 128 -10.81 -5.01 -4.33
N HIS A 129 -11.27 -5.74 -3.32
CA HIS A 129 -12.70 -5.97 -3.06
C HIS A 129 -13.47 -4.66 -2.88
N LEU A 130 -12.87 -3.68 -2.19
CA LEU A 130 -13.44 -2.35 -1.99
C LEU A 130 -13.30 -1.42 -3.21
N GLY A 131 -12.87 -1.95 -4.35
CA GLY A 131 -12.67 -1.20 -5.58
C GLY A 131 -11.43 -0.32 -5.59
N GLY A 132 -10.55 -0.43 -4.59
CA GLY A 132 -9.33 0.35 -4.44
C GLY A 132 -8.16 -0.12 -5.30
N LEU A 133 -7.10 0.65 -5.34
CA LEU A 133 -5.78 0.28 -5.85
C LEU A 133 -4.84 0.05 -4.67
N PRO A 134 -4.38 -1.19 -4.44
CA PRO A 134 -3.32 -1.43 -3.48
C PRO A 134 -1.97 -0.94 -4.04
N VAL A 135 -1.23 -0.15 -3.26
CA VAL A 135 0.10 0.35 -3.62
C VAL A 135 1.07 0.02 -2.49
N VAL A 136 2.11 -0.74 -2.79
CA VAL A 136 3.17 -1.04 -1.82
C VAL A 136 3.88 0.26 -1.45
N ALA A 137 3.82 0.62 -0.16
CA ALA A 137 4.45 1.80 0.37
C ALA A 137 5.93 1.53 0.66
N HIS A 138 6.80 2.53 0.45
CA HIS A 138 8.23 2.49 0.82
C HIS A 138 8.83 1.07 0.85
N PRO A 139 8.88 0.35 -0.28
CA PRO A 139 9.18 -1.08 -0.34
C PRO A 139 10.55 -1.46 0.21
N PHE A 140 11.48 -0.51 0.27
CA PHE A 140 12.84 -0.65 0.79
C PHE A 140 13.26 0.59 1.56
N GLY A 141 14.15 0.42 2.54
CA GLY A 141 14.76 1.52 3.29
C GLY A 141 13.97 2.02 4.49
N SER A 142 12.84 1.39 4.83
CA SER A 142 12.06 1.67 6.03
C SER A 142 12.32 0.69 7.19
N GLY A 143 13.17 -0.33 6.97
CA GLY A 143 13.54 -1.33 7.96
C GLY A 143 12.44 -2.36 8.21
N GLU A 144 11.88 -2.40 9.42
CA GLU A 144 10.84 -3.38 9.79
C GLU A 144 9.54 -3.25 8.97
N SER A 145 9.36 -2.12 8.29
CA SER A 145 8.19 -1.86 7.43
C SER A 145 8.44 -2.13 5.95
N ASP A 146 9.61 -2.69 5.59
CA ASP A 146 9.92 -3.07 4.21
C ASP A 146 8.99 -4.18 3.73
N TRP A 147 8.63 -4.11 2.44
CA TRP A 147 7.69 -5.08 1.86
C TRP A 147 8.36 -6.42 1.58
N THR A 148 7.72 -7.49 2.03
CA THR A 148 8.23 -8.87 1.86
C THR A 148 7.29 -9.81 1.09
N ALA A 149 6.01 -9.45 0.91
CA ALA A 149 5.00 -10.28 0.25
C ALA A 149 4.93 -10.05 -1.27
N TRP A 150 6.03 -10.27 -1.98
CA TRP A 150 6.17 -10.00 -3.42
C TRP A 150 5.37 -10.93 -4.34
N ASP A 151 4.82 -12.01 -3.81
CA ASP A 151 4.02 -13.02 -4.50
C ASP A 151 2.50 -12.76 -4.44
N THR A 152 2.09 -11.58 -3.99
CA THR A 152 0.68 -11.17 -3.99
C THR A 152 0.15 -11.05 -5.41
N HIS A 153 -1.12 -11.43 -5.62
CA HIS A 153 -1.81 -11.39 -6.91
C HIS A 153 -2.61 -10.11 -7.11
N GLY A 154 -3.10 -9.91 -8.33
CA GLY A 154 -3.98 -8.79 -8.73
C GLY A 154 -3.24 -7.53 -9.19
N PRO A 155 -3.99 -6.52 -9.65
CA PRO A 155 -3.44 -5.23 -10.03
C PRO A 155 -3.00 -4.47 -8.79
N TRP A 156 -1.77 -4.02 -8.74
CA TRP A 156 -1.24 -3.21 -7.67
C TRP A 156 -0.18 -2.22 -8.15
N GLY A 157 0.09 -1.26 -7.31
CA GLY A 157 1.09 -0.23 -7.51
C GLY A 157 2.26 -0.36 -6.56
N PHE A 158 3.21 0.56 -6.69
CA PHE A 158 4.50 0.49 -6.05
C PHE A 158 5.09 1.90 -5.92
N GLU A 159 5.56 2.30 -4.74
CA GLU A 159 6.26 3.57 -4.59
C GLU A 159 7.70 3.47 -5.10
N LEU A 160 8.01 4.20 -6.17
CA LEU A 160 9.35 4.27 -6.78
C LEU A 160 10.28 5.19 -5.98
N LEU A 161 9.70 6.27 -5.45
CA LEU A 161 10.35 7.21 -4.54
C LEU A 161 9.42 7.44 -3.35
N ASN A 162 9.99 7.43 -2.15
CA ASN A 162 9.28 7.77 -0.94
C ASN A 162 10.09 8.83 -0.17
N GLY A 163 9.44 9.95 0.19
CA GLY A 163 10.12 11.11 0.77
C GLY A 163 10.89 10.82 2.05
N LYS A 164 10.38 9.91 2.88
CA LYS A 164 11.03 9.45 4.12
C LYS A 164 12.24 8.55 3.81
N CYS A 165 12.09 7.63 2.86
CA CYS A 165 13.12 6.65 2.51
C CYS A 165 14.23 7.22 1.61
N LEU A 166 14.01 8.33 0.92
CA LEU A 166 15.03 8.98 0.08
C LEU A 166 16.32 9.30 0.83
N SER A 167 16.26 9.48 2.14
CA SER A 167 17.43 9.72 2.98
C SER A 167 17.98 8.45 3.65
N ALA A 168 17.34 7.29 3.42
CA ALA A 168 17.83 6.01 3.92
C ALA A 168 19.21 5.70 3.33
N GLY A 169 20.15 5.32 4.15
CA GLY A 169 21.53 5.11 3.71
C GLY A 169 22.42 6.36 3.65
N ALA A 170 21.87 7.57 3.81
CA ALA A 170 22.69 8.77 3.95
C ALA A 170 23.51 8.67 5.25
N GLY A 171 24.84 8.80 5.14
CA GLY A 171 25.74 8.67 6.26
C GLY A 171 25.63 9.83 7.26
N PHE A 172 26.30 9.71 8.41
CA PHE A 172 26.29 10.71 9.49
C PHE A 172 26.64 12.14 9.02
N TRP A 173 27.66 12.30 8.20
CA TRP A 173 28.13 13.63 7.76
C TRP A 173 27.12 14.35 6.84
N PRO A 174 26.52 13.71 5.83
CA PRO A 174 25.43 14.31 5.08
C PRO A 174 24.26 14.76 5.97
N TRP A 175 23.85 13.95 6.95
CA TRP A 175 22.80 14.33 7.90
C TRP A 175 23.19 15.54 8.76
N LEU A 176 24.40 15.62 9.26
CA LEU A 176 24.89 16.76 10.03
C LEU A 176 24.88 18.03 9.18
N LEU A 177 25.38 17.96 7.93
CA LEU A 177 25.36 19.09 6.99
C LEU A 177 23.93 19.53 6.65
N ALA A 178 23.03 18.59 6.42
CA ALA A 178 21.62 18.88 6.16
C ALA A 178 20.98 19.58 7.37
N ALA A 179 21.21 19.08 8.58
CA ALA A 179 20.70 19.70 9.81
C ALA A 179 21.20 21.14 9.99
N VAL A 180 22.46 21.42 9.68
CA VAL A 180 23.05 22.76 9.76
C VAL A 180 22.51 23.69 8.65
N ARG A 181 22.22 23.15 7.45
CA ARG A 181 21.69 23.89 6.31
C ARG A 181 20.18 24.12 6.37
N TYR A 182 19.46 23.26 7.10
CA TYR A 182 18.00 23.25 7.15
C TYR A 182 17.36 24.63 7.50
N PRO A 183 17.86 25.40 8.48
CA PRO A 183 17.34 26.72 8.80
C PRO A 183 17.50 27.76 7.67
N VAL A 184 18.43 27.53 6.74
CA VAL A 184 18.73 28.42 5.60
C VAL A 184 17.91 28.03 4.38
N SER A 185 17.86 26.74 4.05
CA SER A 185 17.05 26.19 2.96
C SER A 185 16.68 24.75 3.31
N ALA A 186 15.44 24.58 3.74
CA ALA A 186 14.88 23.26 4.11
C ALA A 186 14.88 22.31 2.89
N ASP A 187 14.45 22.80 1.74
CA ASP A 187 14.37 22.02 0.50
C ASP A 187 15.74 21.54 0.05
N TYR A 188 16.75 22.43 0.05
CA TYR A 188 18.11 22.04 -0.28
C TYR A 188 18.69 21.03 0.71
N ALA A 189 18.45 21.21 2.00
CA ALA A 189 18.93 20.32 3.04
C ALA A 189 18.38 18.91 2.85
N VAL A 190 17.06 18.76 2.64
CA VAL A 190 16.41 17.48 2.43
C VAL A 190 16.85 16.85 1.09
N LEU A 191 16.87 17.64 0.01
CA LEU A 191 17.30 17.18 -1.31
C LEU A 191 18.76 16.70 -1.31
N SER A 192 19.64 17.29 -0.47
CA SER A 192 21.03 16.88 -0.35
C SER A 192 21.23 15.50 0.33
N LEU A 193 20.18 14.96 0.93
CA LEU A 193 20.17 13.61 1.54
C LEU A 193 19.67 12.54 0.58
N ALA A 194 19.07 12.92 -0.54
CA ALA A 194 18.42 11.98 -1.46
C ALA A 194 19.44 10.98 -2.02
N GLN A 195 19.10 9.69 -1.90
CA GLN A 195 19.85 8.56 -2.43
C GLN A 195 19.15 7.96 -3.64
N PRO A 196 19.88 7.39 -4.61
CA PRO A 196 19.28 6.73 -5.76
C PRO A 196 18.44 5.52 -5.32
N PRO A 197 17.25 5.32 -5.92
CA PRO A 197 16.37 4.21 -5.54
C PRO A 197 16.67 2.93 -6.34
N ASP A 198 17.95 2.56 -6.47
CA ASP A 198 18.39 1.51 -7.40
C ASP A 198 17.74 0.14 -7.10
N GLU A 199 17.63 -0.25 -5.83
CA GLU A 199 17.01 -1.51 -5.42
C GLU A 199 15.49 -1.50 -5.76
N THR A 200 14.83 -0.38 -5.52
CA THR A 200 13.41 -0.18 -5.84
C THR A 200 13.16 -0.29 -7.35
N LEU A 201 13.98 0.39 -8.16
CA LEU A 201 13.86 0.36 -9.62
C LEU A 201 14.17 -1.02 -10.20
N ALA A 202 15.20 -1.71 -9.70
CA ALA A 202 15.53 -3.07 -10.10
C ALA A 202 14.37 -4.04 -9.81
N ARG A 203 13.78 -3.96 -8.61
CA ARG A 203 12.61 -4.77 -8.25
C ARG A 203 11.41 -4.44 -9.13
N TRP A 204 11.18 -3.16 -9.43
CA TRP A 204 10.10 -2.77 -10.32
C TRP A 204 10.25 -3.36 -11.72
N ASP A 205 11.45 -3.30 -12.30
CA ASP A 205 11.74 -3.89 -13.62
C ASP A 205 11.54 -5.41 -13.63
N GLU A 206 11.94 -6.13 -12.57
CA GLU A 206 11.65 -7.56 -12.42
C GLU A 206 10.14 -7.88 -12.42
N LEU A 207 9.34 -7.06 -11.74
CA LEU A 207 7.90 -7.21 -11.70
C LEU A 207 7.26 -6.86 -13.04
N LEU A 208 7.70 -5.77 -13.66
CA LEU A 208 7.23 -5.34 -14.99
C LEU A 208 7.47 -6.37 -16.08
N ALA A 209 8.51 -7.19 -15.97
CA ALA A 209 8.75 -8.29 -16.90
C ALA A 209 7.64 -9.36 -16.87
N ARG A 210 6.89 -9.46 -15.77
CA ARG A 210 5.87 -10.50 -15.54
C ARG A 210 4.45 -9.98 -15.62
N ARG A 211 4.19 -8.76 -15.13
CA ARG A 211 2.85 -8.17 -14.99
C ARG A 211 2.87 -6.65 -14.99
N ASP A 212 1.70 -6.05 -15.10
CA ASP A 212 1.54 -4.61 -15.01
C ASP A 212 1.61 -4.18 -13.53
N VAL A 213 2.52 -3.27 -13.24
CA VAL A 213 2.70 -2.68 -11.90
C VAL A 213 2.86 -1.19 -12.04
N VAL A 214 1.97 -0.43 -11.41
CA VAL A 214 1.98 1.03 -11.52
C VAL A 214 3.03 1.61 -10.59
N GLY A 215 3.94 2.42 -11.14
CA GLY A 215 4.87 3.22 -10.37
C GLY A 215 4.23 4.53 -9.91
N THR A 216 4.32 4.82 -8.60
CA THR A 216 3.91 6.09 -8.00
C THR A 216 5.04 6.68 -7.18
N VAL A 217 4.87 7.88 -6.63
CA VAL A 217 5.79 8.43 -5.63
C VAL A 217 4.98 8.95 -4.44
N GLY A 218 5.49 8.73 -3.23
CA GLY A 218 4.86 9.10 -1.98
C GLY A 218 5.70 10.08 -1.18
N ALA A 219 5.05 11.07 -0.57
CA ALA A 219 5.74 12.02 0.31
C ALA A 219 6.07 11.40 1.67
N ASP A 220 5.24 10.49 2.17
CA ASP A 220 5.28 9.90 3.51
C ASP A 220 5.41 11.00 4.59
N ALA A 221 4.57 12.05 4.40
CA ALA A 221 4.69 13.29 5.12
C ALA A 221 4.05 13.19 6.50
N HIS A 222 4.85 13.35 7.55
CA HIS A 222 4.41 13.35 8.95
C HIS A 222 4.41 14.75 9.60
N GLY A 223 4.83 15.79 8.83
CA GLY A 223 5.02 17.12 9.34
C GLY A 223 6.26 17.23 10.23
N ARG A 224 6.13 17.83 11.41
CA ARG A 224 7.25 18.14 12.30
C ARG A 224 7.87 16.87 12.91
N LEU A 225 9.19 16.84 12.99
CA LEU A 225 9.93 15.75 13.60
C LEU A 225 9.58 15.58 15.08
N ARG A 226 9.15 14.38 15.48
CA ARG A 226 8.89 14.01 16.87
C ARG A 226 10.09 13.27 17.44
N LEU A 227 10.60 13.71 18.59
CA LEU A 227 11.63 13.02 19.36
C LEU A 227 11.01 12.34 20.57
N GLY A 228 11.20 11.02 20.70
CA GLY A 228 10.72 10.22 21.81
C GLY A 228 9.48 9.39 21.53
N LYS A 229 9.11 8.53 22.49
CA LYS A 229 7.94 7.66 22.37
C LYS A 229 6.64 8.48 22.37
N ARG A 230 5.63 8.02 21.63
CA ARG A 230 4.33 8.64 21.31
C ARG A 230 3.69 9.49 22.44
N TRP A 231 3.86 9.11 23.69
CA TRP A 231 3.25 9.76 24.88
C TRP A 231 4.17 10.80 25.58
N LYS A 232 5.45 10.90 25.20
CA LYS A 232 6.44 11.86 25.75
C LYS A 232 7.28 12.50 24.67
N SER A 233 6.75 12.62 23.44
CA SER A 233 7.50 13.20 22.33
C SER A 233 7.55 14.72 22.42
N ARG A 234 8.73 15.28 22.18
CA ARG A 234 8.90 16.70 21.89
C ARG A 234 8.90 16.87 20.38
N THR A 235 8.10 17.82 19.90
CA THR A 235 8.08 18.17 18.48
C THR A 235 9.17 19.22 18.24
N LEU A 236 10.11 18.92 17.34
CA LEU A 236 11.08 19.90 16.86
C LEU A 236 10.47 20.71 15.71
N PRO A 237 10.85 22.00 15.56
CA PRO A 237 10.42 22.82 14.41
C PRO A 237 11.21 22.45 13.14
N VAL A 238 11.51 21.17 12.94
CA VAL A 238 12.23 20.60 11.80
C VAL A 238 11.30 19.65 11.07
N GLY A 239 11.24 19.75 9.75
CA GLY A 239 10.24 19.08 8.93
C GLY A 239 8.92 19.86 8.96
N SER A 240 8.49 20.36 7.82
CA SER A 240 7.16 20.89 7.64
C SER A 240 6.44 20.09 6.56
N TYR A 241 5.12 20.12 6.55
CA TYR A 241 4.38 19.53 5.44
C TYR A 241 4.80 20.15 4.10
N GLU A 242 5.07 21.45 4.04
CA GLU A 242 5.52 22.11 2.80
C GLU A 242 6.80 21.47 2.25
N THR A 243 7.82 21.31 3.09
CA THR A 243 9.09 20.71 2.67
C THR A 243 8.90 19.26 2.21
N GLN A 244 8.09 18.47 2.94
CA GLN A 244 7.88 17.06 2.62
C GLN A 244 7.01 16.87 1.37
N LEU A 245 5.90 17.61 1.23
CA LEU A 245 5.02 17.57 0.06
C LEU A 245 5.66 18.19 -1.18
N GLY A 246 6.61 19.11 -1.00
CA GLY A 246 7.37 19.72 -2.08
C GLY A 246 8.42 18.82 -2.69
N LEU A 247 8.87 17.77 -1.98
CA LEU A 247 10.01 16.97 -2.38
C LEU A 247 9.74 16.14 -3.63
N VAL A 248 8.69 15.32 -3.61
CA VAL A 248 8.30 14.44 -4.71
C VAL A 248 6.81 14.60 -5.01
N ARG A 249 6.44 14.48 -6.29
CA ARG A 249 5.05 14.55 -6.74
C ARG A 249 4.72 13.44 -7.74
N THR A 250 3.49 12.97 -7.68
CA THR A 250 2.89 12.16 -8.75
C THR A 250 2.12 13.09 -9.68
N HIS A 251 2.51 13.09 -10.96
CA HIS A 251 1.84 13.84 -12.03
C HIS A 251 0.91 12.90 -12.78
N VAL A 252 -0.39 13.17 -12.73
CA VAL A 252 -1.44 12.35 -13.36
C VAL A 252 -1.85 12.95 -14.70
N LEU A 253 -1.98 12.11 -15.73
CA LEU A 253 -2.42 12.49 -17.06
C LEU A 253 -3.92 12.21 -17.22
N LEU A 254 -4.70 13.25 -17.46
CA LEU A 254 -6.14 13.19 -17.68
C LEU A 254 -6.48 13.55 -19.13
N ASP A 255 -7.58 13.01 -19.64
CA ASP A 255 -8.09 13.32 -20.99
C ASP A 255 -8.67 14.77 -21.10
N GLY A 256 -8.83 15.47 -19.99
CA GLY A 256 -9.30 16.86 -19.90
C GLY A 256 -9.04 17.48 -18.53
N PRO A 257 -9.37 18.76 -18.35
CA PRO A 257 -9.19 19.46 -17.08
C PRO A 257 -10.11 18.90 -16.00
N LEU A 258 -9.74 19.11 -14.72
CA LEU A 258 -10.62 18.84 -13.59
C LEU A 258 -11.90 19.69 -13.70
N THR A 259 -13.03 19.07 -13.33
CA THR A 259 -14.38 19.66 -13.51
C THR A 259 -14.82 20.54 -12.35
N GLY A 260 -14.19 20.39 -11.19
CA GLY A 260 -14.60 21.00 -9.92
C GLY A 260 -15.59 20.16 -9.12
N ASP A 261 -16.08 19.05 -9.66
CA ASP A 261 -16.81 18.02 -8.90
C ASP A 261 -15.80 17.06 -8.24
N ALA A 262 -15.67 17.15 -6.93
CA ALA A 262 -14.66 16.39 -6.18
C ALA A 262 -14.80 14.87 -6.35
N ALA A 263 -16.01 14.36 -6.41
CA ALA A 263 -16.24 12.92 -6.55
C ALA A 263 -15.93 12.44 -7.98
N ALA A 264 -16.30 13.20 -9.01
CA ALA A 264 -15.97 12.88 -10.40
C ALA A 264 -14.46 12.98 -10.66
N ASP A 265 -13.84 14.06 -10.20
CA ASP A 265 -12.40 14.33 -10.38
C ASP A 265 -11.55 13.32 -9.59
N GLY A 266 -11.95 12.95 -8.36
CA GLY A 266 -11.29 11.91 -7.57
C GLY A 266 -11.33 10.55 -8.27
N ARG A 267 -12.49 10.17 -8.82
CA ARG A 267 -12.59 8.93 -9.63
C ARG A 267 -11.73 8.97 -10.88
N ALA A 268 -11.68 10.11 -11.58
CA ALA A 268 -10.85 10.27 -12.77
C ALA A 268 -9.35 10.15 -12.45
N LEU A 269 -8.89 10.80 -11.38
CA LEU A 269 -7.50 10.70 -10.89
C LEU A 269 -7.13 9.27 -10.54
N PHE A 270 -7.92 8.58 -9.70
CA PHE A 270 -7.61 7.20 -9.32
C PHE A 270 -7.72 6.23 -10.50
N ALA A 271 -8.64 6.45 -11.45
CA ALA A 271 -8.72 5.66 -12.67
C ALA A 271 -7.48 5.84 -13.57
N ALA A 272 -6.97 7.06 -13.68
CA ALA A 272 -5.73 7.34 -14.42
C ALA A 272 -4.52 6.71 -13.73
N ILE A 273 -4.37 6.87 -12.40
CA ILE A 273 -3.29 6.23 -11.63
C ILE A 273 -3.35 4.72 -11.79
N ARG A 274 -4.51 4.10 -11.62
CA ARG A 274 -4.69 2.63 -11.78
C ARG A 274 -4.25 2.12 -13.15
N ARG A 275 -4.41 2.93 -14.20
CA ARG A 275 -3.95 2.60 -15.56
C ARG A 275 -2.47 2.85 -15.78
N GLY A 276 -1.75 3.45 -14.81
CA GLY A 276 -0.38 3.90 -15.00
C GLY A 276 -0.24 5.19 -15.81
N ARG A 277 -1.32 5.94 -16.04
CA ARG A 277 -1.29 7.26 -16.71
C ARG A 277 -0.79 8.33 -15.75
N CYS A 278 0.41 8.09 -15.22
CA CYS A 278 1.08 9.01 -14.31
C CYS A 278 2.59 8.80 -14.37
N TYR A 279 3.34 9.73 -13.80
CA TYR A 279 4.77 9.62 -13.57
C TYR A 279 5.14 10.25 -12.24
N GLY A 280 6.22 9.78 -11.65
CA GLY A 280 6.80 10.35 -10.44
C GLY A 280 7.91 11.34 -10.77
N ALA A 281 8.03 12.40 -9.97
CA ALA A 281 9.11 13.35 -10.14
C ALA A 281 9.60 13.92 -8.82
N MET A 282 10.88 14.33 -8.80
CA MET A 282 11.50 15.07 -7.72
C MET A 282 11.31 16.58 -7.97
N ASP A 283 10.12 17.09 -7.68
CA ASP A 283 9.72 18.48 -7.98
C ASP A 283 10.53 19.52 -7.20
N ALA A 284 11.11 19.14 -6.04
CA ALA A 284 12.05 20.00 -5.33
C ALA A 284 13.30 20.32 -6.17
N LEU A 285 13.70 19.47 -7.09
CA LEU A 285 14.82 19.70 -7.98
C LEU A 285 14.45 20.67 -9.12
N ALA A 286 13.32 20.43 -9.75
CA ALA A 286 12.71 21.28 -10.78
C ALA A 286 11.24 20.87 -10.97
N PRO A 287 10.31 21.82 -11.28
CA PRO A 287 8.92 21.46 -11.59
C PRO A 287 8.84 20.54 -12.80
N ALA A 288 8.11 19.42 -12.70
CA ALA A 288 8.05 18.40 -13.74
C ALA A 288 6.73 18.36 -14.52
N ASN A 289 5.94 19.44 -14.53
CA ASN A 289 4.60 19.48 -15.14
C ASN A 289 4.59 19.31 -16.67
N GLU A 290 5.73 19.39 -17.33
CA GLU A 290 5.83 19.44 -18.79
C GLU A 290 6.66 18.27 -19.36
N PHE A 291 6.56 17.09 -18.74
CA PHE A 291 7.15 15.85 -19.27
C PHE A 291 6.10 15.06 -20.04
N SER A 292 6.52 14.45 -21.16
CA SER A 292 5.71 13.59 -22.02
C SER A 292 6.47 12.33 -22.43
N PHE A 293 5.81 11.18 -22.36
CA PHE A 293 6.27 9.93 -22.95
C PHE A 293 5.11 9.28 -23.69
N ILE A 294 5.24 9.17 -25.01
CA ILE A 294 4.17 8.68 -25.90
C ILE A 294 4.68 7.62 -26.85
N ALA A 295 3.75 6.80 -27.33
CA ALA A 295 3.89 5.98 -28.51
C ALA A 295 2.96 6.49 -29.62
N GLU A 296 3.39 6.43 -30.87
CA GLU A 296 2.58 6.75 -32.03
C GLU A 296 2.56 5.56 -32.98
N ALA A 297 1.38 5.10 -33.36
CA ALA A 297 1.16 4.00 -34.31
C ALA A 297 -0.12 4.23 -35.09
N ALA A 298 -0.05 4.11 -36.44
CA ALA A 298 -1.20 4.24 -37.35
C ALA A 298 -2.05 5.53 -37.12
N GLY A 299 -1.41 6.64 -36.76
CA GLY A 299 -2.08 7.92 -36.51
C GLY A 299 -2.72 8.05 -35.14
N HIS A 300 -2.60 7.04 -34.27
CA HIS A 300 -3.05 7.07 -32.88
C HIS A 300 -1.90 7.35 -31.93
N ARG A 301 -2.21 8.03 -30.81
CA ARG A 301 -1.28 8.29 -29.71
C ARG A 301 -1.66 7.47 -28.50
N PHE A 302 -0.63 6.93 -27.86
CA PHE A 302 -0.69 6.18 -26.60
C PHE A 302 0.25 6.85 -25.60
N THR A 303 -0.03 6.70 -24.34
CA THR A 303 0.83 7.24 -23.27
C THR A 303 1.18 6.19 -22.24
N MET A 304 1.86 6.59 -21.17
CA MET A 304 2.20 5.73 -20.03
C MET A 304 0.98 4.93 -19.56
N GLY A 305 1.19 3.65 -19.25
CA GLY A 305 0.16 2.70 -18.86
C GLY A 305 -0.60 2.04 -20.02
N ASP A 306 -0.50 2.59 -21.24
CA ASP A 306 -1.20 2.02 -22.39
C ASP A 306 -0.42 0.83 -22.98
N THR A 307 -1.17 -0.10 -23.58
CA THR A 307 -0.64 -1.22 -24.36
C THR A 307 -0.81 -0.93 -25.85
N VAL A 308 0.25 -1.10 -26.63
CA VAL A 308 0.26 -0.95 -28.09
C VAL A 308 0.89 -2.18 -28.72
N PHE A 309 0.37 -2.63 -29.87
CA PHE A 309 0.95 -3.75 -30.59
C PHE A 309 2.17 -3.33 -31.42
N ALA A 310 3.24 -4.13 -31.34
CA ALA A 310 4.43 -3.95 -32.14
C ALA A 310 4.10 -4.08 -33.63
N GLY A 311 4.60 -3.17 -34.43
CA GLY A 311 4.36 -3.17 -35.85
C GLY A 311 5.14 -2.08 -36.60
N PRO A 312 5.10 -2.11 -37.94
CA PRO A 312 5.75 -1.09 -38.77
C PRO A 312 5.24 0.32 -38.42
N GLY A 313 6.17 1.27 -38.27
CA GLY A 313 5.84 2.67 -38.00
C GLY A 313 5.52 3.00 -36.55
N LEU A 314 5.56 2.02 -35.64
CA LEU A 314 5.48 2.32 -34.19
C LEU A 314 6.72 3.10 -33.76
N SER A 315 6.52 4.28 -33.20
CA SER A 315 7.57 5.09 -32.64
C SER A 315 7.27 5.42 -31.16
N LEU A 316 8.33 5.50 -30.36
CA LEU A 316 8.29 5.96 -28.98
C LEU A 316 9.06 7.29 -28.90
N ARG A 317 8.54 8.24 -28.13
CA ARG A 317 9.20 9.53 -27.92
C ARG A 317 8.96 10.04 -26.50
N ALA A 318 10.05 10.46 -25.85
CA ALA A 318 9.97 11.22 -24.61
C ALA A 318 10.54 12.61 -24.85
N THR A 319 9.79 13.63 -24.40
CA THR A 319 10.13 15.07 -24.57
C THR A 319 9.59 15.86 -23.39
N GLY A 320 9.99 17.13 -23.31
CA GLY A 320 9.43 18.07 -22.36
C GLY A 320 10.41 19.18 -22.01
N ARG A 321 9.93 20.17 -21.25
CA ARG A 321 10.84 21.15 -20.67
C ARG A 321 11.59 20.50 -19.51
N ALA A 322 12.90 20.61 -19.51
CA ALA A 322 13.78 19.95 -18.56
C ALA A 322 14.93 20.87 -18.13
N PRO A 323 15.58 20.61 -16.99
CA PRO A 323 16.79 21.34 -16.61
C PRO A 323 17.88 21.22 -17.67
N HIS A 324 18.72 22.26 -17.76
CA HIS A 324 19.83 22.29 -18.72
C HIS A 324 20.69 21.02 -18.66
N GLY A 325 20.95 20.42 -19.81
CA GLY A 325 21.74 19.19 -19.94
C GLY A 325 21.06 17.94 -19.41
N ALA A 326 19.77 17.99 -19.06
CA ALA A 326 19.02 16.83 -18.61
C ALA A 326 18.99 15.74 -19.69
N ARG A 327 19.30 14.51 -19.30
CA ARG A 327 19.40 13.34 -20.18
C ARG A 327 18.15 12.49 -20.05
N PHE A 328 17.48 12.28 -21.16
CA PHE A 328 16.35 11.38 -21.27
C PHE A 328 16.88 9.98 -21.59
N VAL A 329 16.64 9.02 -20.71
CA VAL A 329 17.13 7.65 -20.80
C VAL A 329 15.94 6.73 -21.05
N LEU A 330 15.90 6.08 -22.21
CA LEU A 330 14.88 5.10 -22.58
C LEU A 330 15.36 3.70 -22.18
N LEU A 331 14.58 3.03 -21.36
CA LEU A 331 14.83 1.66 -20.96
C LEU A 331 13.80 0.74 -21.64
N LYS A 332 14.26 -0.45 -22.01
CA LYS A 332 13.44 -1.57 -22.45
C LYS A 332 13.72 -2.76 -21.56
N ASP A 333 12.69 -3.32 -20.94
CA ASP A 333 12.80 -4.49 -20.03
C ASP A 333 13.91 -4.30 -18.97
N GLY A 334 14.00 -3.09 -18.39
CA GLY A 334 14.99 -2.68 -17.41
C GLY A 334 16.37 -2.28 -17.97
N ALA A 335 16.66 -2.55 -19.23
CA ALA A 335 17.95 -2.23 -19.83
C ALA A 335 17.91 -0.91 -20.61
N VAL A 336 18.94 -0.06 -20.44
CA VAL A 336 19.09 1.18 -21.22
C VAL A 336 19.35 0.83 -22.68
N ILE A 337 18.52 1.36 -23.59
CA ILE A 337 18.64 1.13 -25.03
C ILE A 337 18.92 2.41 -25.84
N ALA A 338 18.54 3.56 -25.31
CA ALA A 338 18.81 4.86 -25.92
C ALA A 338 18.89 5.95 -24.87
N GLN A 339 19.64 6.99 -25.14
CA GLN A 339 19.66 8.20 -24.29
C GLN A 339 20.10 9.41 -25.10
N ASP A 340 19.51 10.59 -24.80
CA ASP A 340 19.93 11.84 -25.41
C ASP A 340 19.61 13.03 -24.48
N ILE A 341 20.14 14.19 -24.80
CA ILE A 341 19.90 15.44 -24.05
C ILE A 341 18.63 16.09 -24.57
N GLY A 342 17.72 16.41 -23.66
CA GLY A 342 16.47 17.14 -23.95
C GLY A 342 15.34 16.29 -24.52
N HIS A 343 15.62 15.16 -25.15
CA HIS A 343 14.61 14.23 -25.65
C HIS A 343 15.21 12.86 -25.95
N VAL A 344 14.38 11.82 -26.12
CA VAL A 344 14.78 10.53 -26.68
C VAL A 344 13.67 9.99 -27.57
N ALA A 345 14.05 9.36 -28.69
CA ALA A 345 13.10 8.73 -29.62
C ALA A 345 13.60 7.38 -30.11
N LEU A 346 12.66 6.49 -30.40
CA LEU A 346 12.93 5.16 -30.97
C LEU A 346 11.89 4.87 -32.05
N SER A 347 12.34 4.54 -33.26
CA SER A 347 11.48 4.11 -34.36
C SER A 347 11.46 2.58 -34.45
N ASN A 348 10.32 2.02 -34.93
CA ASN A 348 10.10 0.58 -35.08
C ASN A 348 10.36 -0.19 -33.78
N ALA A 349 9.74 0.26 -32.71
CA ALA A 349 9.88 -0.34 -31.38
C ALA A 349 9.40 -1.80 -31.39
N ALA A 350 10.29 -2.72 -31.04
CA ALA A 350 9.96 -4.13 -30.86
C ALA A 350 9.17 -4.38 -29.57
N ALA A 351 8.52 -5.55 -29.45
CA ALA A 351 7.82 -5.93 -28.22
C ALA A 351 8.75 -5.85 -27.00
N GLY A 352 8.22 -5.32 -25.88
CA GLY A 352 8.92 -5.09 -24.63
C GLY A 352 8.24 -4.02 -23.77
N VAL A 353 8.69 -3.85 -22.56
CA VAL A 353 8.21 -2.86 -21.60
C VAL A 353 9.14 -1.65 -21.64
N TYR A 354 8.61 -0.50 -22.03
CA TYR A 354 9.41 0.71 -22.22
C TYR A 354 9.09 1.75 -21.17
N ARG A 355 10.10 2.26 -20.45
CA ARG A 355 10.00 3.38 -19.52
C ARG A 355 11.12 4.39 -19.71
N VAL A 356 10.94 5.57 -19.15
CA VAL A 356 11.90 6.67 -19.26
C VAL A 356 12.31 7.16 -17.90
N GLU A 357 13.59 7.38 -17.73
CA GLU A 357 14.18 8.15 -16.64
C GLU A 357 14.74 9.46 -17.20
N VAL A 358 14.46 10.58 -16.51
CA VAL A 358 15.16 11.84 -16.85
C VAL A 358 16.16 12.14 -15.75
N ARG A 359 17.42 12.18 -16.10
CA ARG A 359 18.56 12.39 -15.20
C ARG A 359 19.18 13.77 -15.39
N VAL A 360 19.41 14.48 -14.30
CA VAL A 360 20.00 15.83 -14.30
C VAL A 360 21.48 15.73 -13.97
N PRO A 361 22.37 16.43 -14.70
CA PRO A 361 23.81 16.42 -14.43
C PRO A 361 24.14 16.75 -12.97
N GLY A 362 25.04 15.96 -12.37
CA GLY A 362 25.48 16.12 -10.97
C GLY A 362 24.45 15.71 -9.93
N ARG A 363 23.43 14.96 -10.32
CA ARG A 363 22.44 14.34 -9.43
C ARG A 363 22.36 12.85 -9.68
N ASP A 364 22.42 12.07 -8.60
CA ASP A 364 22.37 10.59 -8.68
C ASP A 364 20.93 10.08 -8.75
N VAL A 365 19.98 10.82 -8.16
CA VAL A 365 18.55 10.48 -8.20
C VAL A 365 17.93 10.97 -9.51
N PRO A 366 17.14 10.13 -10.21
CA PRO A 366 16.37 10.58 -11.38
C PRO A 366 15.41 11.72 -11.03
N TRP A 367 15.34 12.73 -11.88
CA TRP A 367 14.37 13.81 -11.75
C TRP A 367 12.95 13.36 -12.09
N VAL A 368 12.79 12.57 -13.17
CA VAL A 368 11.50 12.02 -13.59
C VAL A 368 11.63 10.51 -13.77
N LEU A 369 10.62 9.78 -13.31
CA LEU A 369 10.41 8.34 -13.49
C LEU A 369 9.05 8.11 -14.15
N SER A 370 9.02 7.72 -15.43
CA SER A 370 7.77 7.44 -16.13
C SER A 370 7.23 6.07 -15.77
N ASN A 371 5.89 5.91 -15.78
CA ASN A 371 5.30 4.59 -15.97
C ASN A 371 5.59 4.06 -17.38
N PRO A 372 5.53 2.74 -17.59
CA PRO A 372 5.86 2.16 -18.89
C PRO A 372 4.76 2.35 -19.93
N ILE A 373 5.18 2.28 -21.20
CA ILE A 373 4.33 1.91 -22.33
C ILE A 373 4.63 0.45 -22.64
N TYR A 374 3.59 -0.36 -22.76
CA TYR A 374 3.70 -1.79 -23.03
C TYR A 374 3.58 -2.04 -24.53
N VAL A 375 4.71 -2.31 -25.19
CA VAL A 375 4.72 -2.72 -26.60
C VAL A 375 4.63 -4.24 -26.65
N MET A 376 3.52 -4.80 -27.14
CA MET A 376 3.22 -6.22 -27.07
C MET A 376 3.14 -6.86 -28.45
N ASP A 377 3.50 -8.12 -28.55
CA ASP A 377 3.03 -9.06 -29.57
C ASP A 377 1.91 -9.93 -28.98
N GLU A 378 1.29 -10.77 -29.79
CA GLU A 378 0.18 -11.61 -29.35
C GLU A 378 0.57 -12.55 -28.21
N GLU A 379 1.79 -13.08 -28.25
CA GLU A 379 2.29 -14.02 -27.25
C GLU A 379 2.55 -13.33 -25.91
N SER A 380 3.23 -12.19 -25.90
CA SER A 380 3.49 -11.43 -24.67
C SER A 380 2.20 -10.88 -24.05
N ALA A 381 1.25 -10.41 -24.88
CA ALA A 381 -0.06 -9.97 -24.42
C ALA A 381 -0.86 -11.12 -23.78
N ARG A 382 -0.78 -12.33 -24.34
CA ARG A 382 -1.40 -13.53 -23.77
C ARG A 382 -0.76 -13.88 -22.42
N ARG A 383 0.57 -14.00 -22.35
CA ARG A 383 1.30 -14.32 -21.11
C ARG A 383 0.98 -13.33 -19.98
N ARG A 384 0.91 -12.04 -20.30
CA ARG A 384 0.57 -11.02 -19.29
C ARG A 384 -0.87 -11.14 -18.80
N ARG A 385 -1.84 -11.41 -19.67
CA ARG A 385 -3.23 -11.67 -19.26
C ARG A 385 -3.33 -12.90 -18.36
N GLU A 386 -2.63 -13.98 -18.69
CA GLU A 386 -2.57 -15.20 -17.88
C GLU A 386 -1.94 -14.93 -16.50
N ALA A 387 -0.86 -14.14 -16.45
CA ALA A 387 -0.20 -13.76 -15.20
C ALA A 387 -1.03 -12.77 -14.35
N ALA A 388 -1.85 -11.93 -14.97
CA ALA A 388 -2.73 -10.99 -14.29
C ALA A 388 -4.06 -11.63 -13.84
N ALA A 389 -4.43 -12.78 -14.42
CA ALA A 389 -5.62 -13.49 -14.01
C ALA A 389 -5.51 -13.86 -12.53
N TRP A 390 -6.54 -13.51 -11.75
CA TRP A 390 -6.65 -14.00 -10.38
C TRP A 390 -6.75 -15.53 -10.46
N PRO A 391 -5.90 -16.28 -9.75
CA PRO A 391 -6.06 -17.73 -9.74
C PRO A 391 -7.47 -18.03 -9.23
N ASP A 392 -8.21 -18.85 -9.98
CA ASP A 392 -9.46 -19.41 -9.46
C ASP A 392 -9.18 -20.00 -8.08
N GLU A 393 -10.04 -19.71 -7.10
CA GLU A 393 -9.92 -20.37 -5.80
C GLU A 393 -9.88 -21.89 -6.09
N PRO A 394 -8.80 -22.58 -5.70
CA PRO A 394 -8.75 -24.01 -5.94
C PRO A 394 -9.96 -24.66 -5.26
N PRO A 395 -10.58 -25.67 -5.87
CA PRO A 395 -11.70 -26.36 -5.24
C PRO A 395 -11.27 -26.77 -3.83
N ALA A 396 -12.18 -26.58 -2.87
CA ALA A 396 -11.87 -26.90 -1.48
C ALA A 396 -11.36 -28.35 -1.40
N PRO A 397 -10.20 -28.59 -0.78
CA PRO A 397 -9.65 -29.92 -0.67
C PRO A 397 -10.61 -30.82 0.11
N PRO A 398 -10.65 -32.14 -0.16
CA PRO A 398 -11.53 -33.04 0.54
C PRO A 398 -11.24 -33.04 2.05
N ALA A 399 -12.29 -33.05 2.86
CA ALA A 399 -12.16 -33.16 4.30
C ALA A 399 -11.55 -34.54 4.66
N LYS A 400 -10.45 -34.52 5.45
CA LYS A 400 -9.83 -35.73 5.99
C LYS A 400 -10.36 -36.06 7.37
N ALA A 401 -10.58 -35.04 8.20
CA ALA A 401 -11.11 -35.20 9.54
C ALA A 401 -12.19 -34.14 9.79
N MET A 402 -13.44 -34.55 9.90
CA MET A 402 -14.55 -33.70 10.27
C MET A 402 -14.40 -33.29 11.74
N ILE A 403 -14.51 -32.01 12.00
CA ILE A 403 -14.48 -31.43 13.35
C ILE A 403 -15.91 -31.24 13.86
N ASP A 404 -16.77 -30.64 13.03
CA ASP A 404 -18.19 -30.48 13.31
C ASP A 404 -18.94 -30.17 11.99
N ASP A 405 -20.03 -30.90 11.72
CA ASP A 405 -20.94 -30.67 10.59
C ASP A 405 -22.25 -29.98 11.00
N PHE A 406 -22.42 -29.74 12.30
CA PHE A 406 -23.58 -29.12 12.93
C PHE A 406 -24.95 -29.78 12.63
N GLU A 407 -24.94 -31.06 12.24
CA GLU A 407 -26.15 -31.84 11.96
C GLU A 407 -26.77 -32.46 13.23
N GLY A 408 -26.07 -32.37 14.34
CA GLY A 408 -26.48 -32.90 15.64
C GLY A 408 -26.07 -31.99 16.78
N ALA A 409 -25.81 -32.57 17.96
CA ALA A 409 -25.27 -31.83 19.08
C ALA A 409 -23.85 -31.34 18.76
N SER A 410 -23.66 -30.04 18.69
CA SER A 410 -22.35 -29.44 18.44
C SER A 410 -21.48 -29.43 19.69
N SER A 411 -20.18 -29.65 19.50
CA SER A 411 -19.15 -29.51 20.52
C SER A 411 -18.58 -28.07 20.60
N PHE A 412 -19.06 -27.14 19.79
CA PHE A 412 -18.77 -25.72 19.90
C PHE A 412 -19.67 -25.04 20.95
N ALA A 413 -19.05 -24.22 21.79
CA ALA A 413 -19.74 -23.43 22.81
C ALA A 413 -19.39 -21.95 22.70
N PRO A 414 -20.32 -21.03 23.03
CA PRO A 414 -20.06 -19.61 23.05
C PRO A 414 -19.26 -19.22 24.30
N GLU A 415 -18.23 -18.41 24.07
CA GLU A 415 -17.45 -17.76 25.12
C GLU A 415 -17.27 -16.29 24.76
N PHE A 416 -17.32 -15.39 25.74
CA PHE A 416 -17.22 -13.96 25.46
C PHE A 416 -16.74 -13.16 26.67
N ASP A 417 -16.15 -12.02 26.39
CA ASP A 417 -15.76 -11.03 27.42
C ASP A 417 -16.99 -10.58 28.20
N PRO A 418 -16.90 -10.33 29.53
CA PRO A 418 -18.02 -9.93 30.36
C PRO A 418 -18.77 -8.66 29.93
N SER A 419 -18.15 -7.79 29.09
CA SER A 419 -18.81 -6.61 28.53
C SER A 419 -19.49 -6.88 27.18
N SER A 420 -19.18 -8.02 26.57
CA SER A 420 -19.72 -8.47 25.29
C SER A 420 -20.95 -9.37 25.51
N TRP A 421 -21.59 -9.75 24.42
CA TRP A 421 -22.75 -10.65 24.46
C TRP A 421 -22.71 -11.63 23.27
N MET A 422 -23.10 -12.86 23.52
CA MET A 422 -23.38 -13.87 22.50
C MET A 422 -24.69 -14.59 22.78
N ASP A 423 -25.38 -15.00 21.70
CA ASP A 423 -26.46 -15.97 21.83
C ASP A 423 -25.90 -17.34 22.23
N THR A 424 -26.52 -17.96 23.23
CA THR A 424 -26.14 -19.29 23.69
C THR A 424 -26.72 -20.42 22.82
N HIS A 425 -27.67 -20.13 21.93
CA HIS A 425 -28.21 -21.08 20.96
C HIS A 425 -27.31 -21.13 19.73
N VAL A 426 -26.37 -22.06 19.74
CA VAL A 426 -25.34 -22.19 18.70
C VAL A 426 -25.88 -22.81 17.41
N LEU A 427 -26.89 -23.71 17.48
CA LEU A 427 -27.37 -24.44 16.31
C LEU A 427 -28.55 -23.72 15.64
N ASP A 428 -28.43 -23.55 14.32
CA ASP A 428 -29.52 -23.15 13.44
C ASP A 428 -29.80 -24.32 12.47
N PRO A 429 -30.91 -25.07 12.66
CA PRO A 429 -31.12 -26.38 12.00
C PRO A 429 -31.46 -26.30 10.51
N ARG A 430 -31.55 -25.10 9.94
CA ARG A 430 -31.90 -24.88 8.52
C ARG A 430 -31.03 -23.85 7.82
N ALA A 431 -29.98 -23.39 8.48
CA ALA A 431 -29.16 -22.31 7.97
C ALA A 431 -27.88 -22.78 7.25
N GLY A 432 -27.59 -24.10 7.21
CA GLY A 432 -26.38 -24.66 6.62
C GLY A 432 -26.24 -24.42 5.11
N ILE A 433 -25.02 -24.58 4.61
CA ILE A 433 -24.70 -24.37 3.19
C ILE A 433 -25.46 -25.32 2.25
N ASP A 434 -25.83 -26.49 2.75
CA ASP A 434 -26.63 -27.51 2.05
C ASP A 434 -28.10 -27.52 2.48
N GLY A 435 -28.53 -26.49 3.23
CA GLY A 435 -29.90 -26.34 3.73
C GLY A 435 -30.20 -27.16 4.99
N ARG A 436 -29.17 -27.74 5.64
CA ARG A 436 -29.24 -28.45 6.92
C ARG A 436 -28.72 -27.58 8.06
N GLY A 437 -28.12 -28.14 9.10
CA GLY A 437 -27.62 -27.42 10.26
C GLY A 437 -26.41 -26.53 10.00
N ALA A 438 -26.27 -25.48 10.80
CA ALA A 438 -25.07 -24.65 10.88
C ALA A 438 -24.90 -24.10 12.30
N ALA A 439 -23.66 -23.77 12.68
CA ALA A 439 -23.43 -22.95 13.86
C ALA A 439 -23.89 -21.51 13.61
N ARG A 440 -24.68 -20.96 14.54
CA ARG A 440 -25.09 -19.56 14.56
C ARG A 440 -24.29 -18.82 15.62
N PHE A 441 -23.46 -17.88 15.16
CA PHE A 441 -22.61 -17.03 15.99
C PHE A 441 -23.20 -15.59 16.00
N ALA A 442 -24.21 -15.36 16.81
CA ALA A 442 -24.77 -14.03 17.00
C ALA A 442 -24.02 -13.32 18.15
N PHE A 443 -23.47 -12.15 17.87
CA PHE A 443 -22.55 -11.45 18.75
C PHE A 443 -22.86 -9.96 18.90
N ARG A 444 -22.40 -9.38 20.00
CA ARG A 444 -22.23 -7.94 20.22
C ARG A 444 -20.96 -7.71 21.04
N LEU A 445 -19.99 -7.00 20.47
CA LEU A 445 -18.78 -6.61 21.17
C LEU A 445 -19.06 -5.51 22.19
N GLY A 446 -18.48 -5.64 23.37
CA GLY A 446 -18.49 -4.62 24.40
C GLY A 446 -17.54 -3.46 24.10
N THR A 447 -17.31 -2.64 25.11
CA THR A 447 -16.36 -1.53 25.04
C THR A 447 -15.10 -1.87 25.85
N PRO A 448 -13.89 -1.71 25.26
CA PRO A 448 -12.64 -1.85 26.01
C PRO A 448 -12.55 -0.92 27.22
N ALA A 449 -11.88 -1.38 28.26
CA ALA A 449 -11.58 -0.62 29.47
C ALA A 449 -10.07 -0.66 29.75
N PRO A 450 -9.53 0.26 30.59
CA PRO A 450 -8.09 0.29 30.87
C PRO A 450 -7.50 -1.03 31.37
N ASN A 451 -8.27 -1.80 32.14
CA ASN A 451 -7.90 -3.13 32.63
C ASN A 451 -8.30 -4.28 31.68
N ARG A 452 -8.98 -3.98 30.56
CA ARG A 452 -9.42 -4.91 29.52
C ARG A 452 -9.31 -4.21 28.15
N PRO A 453 -8.12 -4.08 27.60
CA PRO A 453 -7.91 -3.36 26.34
C PRO A 453 -8.51 -4.07 25.13
N PHE A 454 -8.81 -5.37 25.23
CA PHE A 454 -9.45 -6.17 24.19
C PHE A 454 -10.74 -6.77 24.71
N VAL A 455 -11.81 -6.68 23.92
CA VAL A 455 -13.08 -7.36 24.15
C VAL A 455 -13.37 -8.27 22.96
N TRP A 456 -14.05 -9.38 23.21
CA TRP A 456 -14.18 -10.46 22.22
C TRP A 456 -15.46 -11.29 22.42
N CYS A 457 -15.86 -11.97 21.34
CA CYS A 457 -16.82 -13.06 21.31
C CYS A 457 -16.18 -14.23 20.53
N ALA A 458 -16.36 -15.45 21.01
CA ALA A 458 -15.77 -16.63 20.39
C ALA A 458 -16.71 -17.84 20.41
N LEU A 459 -16.65 -18.62 19.34
CA LEU A 459 -17.24 -19.95 19.27
C LEU A 459 -16.10 -20.96 19.39
N VAL A 460 -16.09 -21.76 20.48
CA VAL A 460 -14.95 -22.55 20.90
C VAL A 460 -15.28 -24.03 20.96
N ASN A 461 -14.49 -24.85 20.28
CA ASN A 461 -14.49 -26.30 20.38
C ASN A 461 -13.22 -26.75 21.12
N ARG A 462 -13.35 -27.19 22.39
CA ARG A 462 -12.23 -27.57 23.28
C ARG A 462 -11.88 -29.05 23.23
N ALA A 463 -12.08 -29.74 22.09
CA ALA A 463 -11.64 -31.10 21.96
C ALA A 463 -10.16 -31.16 21.55
N ALA A 464 -9.35 -31.86 22.34
CA ALA A 464 -7.97 -32.14 21.99
C ALA A 464 -7.90 -32.99 20.70
N ARG A 465 -7.01 -32.65 19.78
CA ARG A 465 -6.86 -33.29 18.48
C ARG A 465 -5.40 -33.47 18.11
N ASP A 466 -5.14 -34.56 17.45
CA ASP A 466 -3.93 -34.78 16.66
C ASP A 466 -4.28 -34.47 15.19
N LEU A 467 -3.74 -33.35 14.69
CA LEU A 467 -3.95 -32.91 13.31
C LEU A 467 -2.75 -33.21 12.39
N ARG A 468 -1.80 -34.04 12.83
CA ARG A 468 -0.70 -34.48 11.97
C ARG A 468 -1.24 -35.22 10.74
N GLY A 469 -0.58 -35.00 9.60
CA GLY A 469 -1.02 -35.53 8.32
C GLY A 469 -2.23 -34.84 7.71
N THR A 470 -2.57 -33.63 8.22
CA THR A 470 -3.44 -32.65 7.55
C THR A 470 -2.67 -31.37 7.23
N SER A 471 -3.16 -30.57 6.29
CA SER A 471 -2.47 -29.38 5.76
C SER A 471 -3.14 -28.06 6.15
N GLY A 472 -4.38 -28.11 6.67
CA GLY A 472 -5.11 -26.91 7.05
C GLY A 472 -6.54 -27.18 7.51
N LEU A 473 -7.27 -26.09 7.75
CA LEU A 473 -8.70 -26.10 8.05
C LEU A 473 -9.51 -25.71 6.81
N THR A 474 -10.69 -26.31 6.67
CA THR A 474 -11.73 -25.88 5.73
C THR A 474 -13.06 -25.75 6.45
N PHE A 475 -13.87 -24.78 6.08
CA PHE A 475 -15.22 -24.58 6.60
C PHE A 475 -16.03 -23.70 5.65
N ALA A 476 -17.34 -23.77 5.73
CA ALA A 476 -18.24 -22.83 5.06
C ALA A 476 -18.59 -21.69 6.01
N VAL A 477 -18.70 -20.46 5.50
CA VAL A 477 -19.06 -19.28 6.28
C VAL A 477 -19.91 -18.32 5.47
N ARG A 478 -20.93 -17.74 6.12
CA ARG A 478 -21.67 -16.55 5.69
C ARG A 478 -22.01 -15.67 6.88
N ALA A 479 -22.46 -14.45 6.64
CA ALA A 479 -22.91 -13.56 7.71
C ALA A 479 -24.04 -12.64 7.22
N ASP A 480 -24.64 -11.89 8.13
CA ASP A 480 -25.61 -10.84 7.79
C ASP A 480 -24.94 -9.53 7.31
N GLY A 481 -23.60 -9.48 7.31
CA GLY A 481 -22.77 -8.38 6.82
C GLY A 481 -21.36 -8.83 6.54
N GLU A 482 -20.49 -7.88 6.24
CA GLU A 482 -19.04 -8.13 6.10
C GLU A 482 -18.34 -7.87 7.43
N TYR A 483 -17.70 -8.89 7.96
CA TYR A 483 -16.92 -8.86 9.20
C TYR A 483 -15.55 -9.48 8.98
N ARG A 484 -14.59 -9.13 9.85
CA ARG A 484 -13.33 -9.86 9.98
C ARG A 484 -13.48 -10.88 11.10
N LEU A 485 -13.28 -12.15 10.78
CA LEU A 485 -13.35 -13.28 11.72
C LEU A 485 -11.95 -13.91 11.84
N TRP A 486 -11.55 -14.26 13.05
CA TRP A 486 -10.34 -15.07 13.27
C TRP A 486 -10.72 -16.56 13.32
N ALA A 487 -10.13 -17.37 12.46
CA ALA A 487 -10.09 -18.81 12.59
C ALA A 487 -8.79 -19.19 13.32
N GLN A 488 -8.89 -19.84 14.49
CA GLN A 488 -7.75 -20.13 15.36
C GLN A 488 -7.63 -21.61 15.67
N LEU A 489 -6.38 -22.07 15.74
CA LEU A 489 -5.98 -23.27 16.46
C LEU A 489 -5.28 -22.86 17.75
N ARG A 490 -5.72 -23.40 18.88
CA ARG A 490 -5.03 -23.23 20.16
C ARG A 490 -4.26 -24.49 20.47
N ALA A 491 -2.94 -24.37 20.66
CA ALA A 491 -2.04 -25.46 20.98
C ALA A 491 -1.46 -25.29 22.39
N ALA A 492 -1.09 -26.36 23.06
CA ALA A 492 -0.35 -26.30 24.31
C ALA A 492 1.11 -25.95 24.01
N ALA A 493 1.67 -24.98 24.71
CA ALA A 493 3.10 -24.66 24.62
C ALA A 493 3.97 -25.85 25.04
N ALA A 494 5.18 -25.93 24.50
CA ALA A 494 6.08 -27.07 24.74
C ALA A 494 6.44 -27.25 26.25
N THR A 495 6.38 -26.18 27.02
CA THR A 495 6.76 -26.13 28.44
C THR A 495 5.59 -26.02 29.41
N GLU A 496 4.36 -25.86 28.94
CA GLU A 496 3.19 -25.64 29.79
C GLU A 496 2.26 -26.85 29.83
N LYS A 497 1.72 -27.10 30.99
CA LYS A 497 0.66 -28.10 31.21
C LYS A 497 -0.74 -27.58 30.82
N ASP A 498 -0.82 -26.32 30.37
CA ASP A 498 -2.08 -25.60 30.19
C ASP A 498 -2.70 -25.78 28.81
N GLU A 499 -4.02 -25.73 28.79
CA GLU A 499 -4.88 -26.03 27.66
C GLU A 499 -4.90 -24.87 26.64
N GLY A 500 -3.96 -24.84 25.69
CA GLY A 500 -4.05 -23.93 24.55
C GLY A 500 -3.51 -22.54 24.82
N SER A 501 -2.31 -22.46 25.37
CA SER A 501 -1.61 -21.20 25.64
C SER A 501 -1.13 -20.47 24.39
N GLU A 502 -0.88 -21.19 23.27
CA GLU A 502 -0.50 -20.58 21.99
C GLU A 502 -1.69 -20.48 21.05
N TRP A 503 -1.91 -19.27 20.51
CA TRP A 503 -3.02 -18.98 19.61
C TRP A 503 -2.48 -18.73 18.20
N TRP A 504 -2.80 -19.64 17.30
CA TRP A 504 -2.41 -19.62 15.90
C TRP A 504 -3.62 -19.22 15.05
N SER A 505 -3.59 -18.06 14.41
CA SER A 505 -4.75 -17.39 13.84
C SER A 505 -4.57 -17.13 12.35
N ALA A 506 -5.65 -17.21 11.60
CA ALA A 506 -5.79 -16.61 10.28
C ALA A 506 -7.02 -15.71 10.24
N SER A 507 -6.97 -14.63 9.48
CA SER A 507 -8.12 -13.75 9.30
C SER A 507 -8.98 -14.21 8.12
N VAL A 508 -10.29 -14.09 8.27
CA VAL A 508 -11.27 -14.42 7.25
C VAL A 508 -12.28 -13.29 7.14
N ARG A 509 -12.44 -12.73 5.95
CA ARG A 509 -13.54 -11.80 5.67
C ARG A 509 -14.81 -12.58 5.38
N THR A 510 -15.91 -12.26 6.05
CA THR A 510 -17.23 -12.86 5.78
C THR A 510 -17.92 -12.16 4.61
N SER A 511 -18.99 -12.76 4.11
CA SER A 511 -19.90 -12.18 3.12
C SER A 511 -21.32 -12.61 3.40
N THR A 512 -22.31 -11.97 2.74
CA THR A 512 -23.72 -12.35 2.88
C THR A 512 -24.08 -13.65 2.16
N ALA A 513 -23.25 -14.08 1.22
CA ALA A 513 -23.36 -15.37 0.57
C ALA A 513 -22.49 -16.43 1.25
N TRP A 514 -22.94 -17.68 1.23
CA TRP A 514 -22.11 -18.80 1.65
C TRP A 514 -20.86 -18.89 0.77
N ARG A 515 -19.71 -19.05 1.40
CA ARG A 515 -18.47 -19.40 0.73
C ARG A 515 -17.70 -20.45 1.54
N ARG A 516 -16.96 -21.29 0.86
CA ARG A 516 -16.04 -22.22 1.48
C ARG A 516 -14.68 -21.53 1.67
N VAL A 517 -14.14 -21.63 2.86
CA VAL A 517 -12.84 -21.06 3.24
C VAL A 517 -11.84 -22.19 3.43
N VAL A 518 -10.64 -22.00 2.91
CA VAL A 518 -9.49 -22.90 3.09
C VAL A 518 -8.39 -22.11 3.80
N VAL A 519 -7.96 -22.60 4.95
CA VAL A 519 -6.91 -22.01 5.78
C VAL A 519 -5.75 -22.99 5.90
N PRO A 520 -4.73 -22.93 5.03
CA PRO A 520 -3.51 -23.70 5.21
C PRO A 520 -2.83 -23.37 6.53
N TYR A 521 -2.26 -24.35 7.23
CA TYR A 521 -1.55 -24.09 8.49
C TYR A 521 -0.37 -23.15 8.31
N ALA A 522 0.26 -23.15 7.14
CA ALA A 522 1.33 -22.20 6.80
C ALA A 522 0.89 -20.72 6.81
N ARG A 523 -0.41 -20.43 6.72
CA ARG A 523 -0.97 -19.08 6.85
C ARG A 523 -1.28 -18.67 8.29
N LEU A 524 -1.27 -19.61 9.22
CA LEU A 524 -1.51 -19.30 10.63
C LEU A 524 -0.30 -18.60 11.22
N PHE A 525 -0.57 -17.59 12.02
CA PHE A 525 0.44 -16.85 12.77
C PHE A 525 0.05 -16.79 14.24
N SER A 526 1.03 -16.69 15.10
CA SER A 526 0.81 -16.48 16.53
C SER A 526 1.42 -15.19 17.00
N LEU A 527 0.67 -14.45 17.84
CA LEU A 527 1.15 -13.25 18.52
C LEU A 527 1.77 -13.55 19.90
N ASN A 528 1.56 -14.77 20.41
CA ASN A 528 1.97 -15.15 21.78
C ASN A 528 2.83 -16.43 21.83
N ALA A 529 3.15 -17.04 20.71
CA ALA A 529 4.18 -18.09 20.65
C ALA A 529 5.58 -17.52 20.83
N ALA A 530 6.52 -18.34 21.29
CA ALA A 530 7.92 -17.96 21.36
C ALA A 530 8.45 -17.55 19.97
N PRO A 531 9.42 -16.62 19.88
CA PRO A 531 10.04 -16.26 18.61
C PRO A 531 10.59 -17.49 17.89
N GLY A 532 10.21 -17.67 16.61
CA GLY A 532 10.57 -18.86 15.83
C GLY A 532 9.76 -20.12 16.16
N GLY A 533 8.72 -20.01 17.01
CA GLY A 533 7.79 -21.09 17.31
C GLY A 533 7.02 -21.54 16.07
N HIS A 534 6.58 -22.78 16.05
CA HIS A 534 5.75 -23.38 15.02
C HIS A 534 4.54 -24.07 15.67
N LEU A 535 3.43 -24.15 14.91
CA LEU A 535 2.24 -24.83 15.37
C LEU A 535 2.51 -26.34 15.54
N ASP A 536 2.32 -26.83 16.76
CA ASP A 536 2.47 -28.23 17.08
C ASP A 536 1.12 -28.96 16.87
N LEU A 537 1.02 -29.67 15.75
CA LEU A 537 -0.23 -30.28 15.28
C LEU A 537 -0.70 -31.47 16.12
N ASP A 538 0.16 -32.11 16.92
CA ASP A 538 -0.24 -33.18 17.84
C ASP A 538 -0.76 -32.64 19.18
N ARG A 539 -0.61 -31.35 19.43
CA ARG A 539 -0.93 -30.69 20.69
C ARG A 539 -2.07 -29.68 20.57
N VAL A 540 -2.89 -29.75 19.51
CA VAL A 540 -4.05 -28.87 19.34
C VAL A 540 -5.09 -29.16 20.42
N ARG A 541 -5.51 -28.12 21.15
CA ARG A 541 -6.46 -28.18 22.27
C ARG A 541 -7.80 -27.56 21.97
N ALA A 542 -7.86 -26.63 21.01
CA ALA A 542 -9.12 -26.06 20.60
C ALA A 542 -9.09 -25.58 19.13
N VAL A 543 -10.28 -25.61 18.52
CA VAL A 543 -10.59 -24.88 17.28
C VAL A 543 -11.54 -23.76 17.64
N VAL A 544 -11.23 -22.54 17.23
CA VAL A 544 -11.93 -21.34 17.70
C VAL A 544 -12.22 -20.40 16.55
N PHE A 545 -13.41 -19.83 16.54
CA PHE A 545 -13.79 -18.71 15.69
C PHE A 545 -14.01 -17.49 16.59
N VAL A 546 -13.27 -16.38 16.34
CA VAL A 546 -13.27 -15.20 17.20
C VAL A 546 -13.55 -13.94 16.39
N ILE A 547 -14.38 -13.08 16.96
CA ILE A 547 -14.44 -11.66 16.60
C ILE A 547 -14.07 -10.82 17.82
N ASP A 548 -13.16 -9.88 17.64
CA ASP A 548 -12.63 -9.04 18.72
C ASP A 548 -12.42 -7.60 18.26
N THR A 549 -11.97 -6.73 19.14
CA THR A 549 -11.66 -5.33 18.81
C THR A 549 -10.40 -5.16 17.92
N GLY A 550 -9.66 -6.22 17.63
CA GLY A 550 -8.65 -6.27 16.56
C GLY A 550 -9.28 -6.48 15.17
N ALA A 551 -10.48 -7.08 15.12
CA ALA A 551 -11.20 -7.44 13.89
C ALA A 551 -12.42 -6.54 13.60
N ALA A 552 -12.99 -5.88 14.62
CA ALA A 552 -14.17 -5.02 14.49
C ALA A 552 -14.13 -3.86 15.51
N ASP A 553 -14.97 -2.85 15.30
CA ASP A 553 -15.07 -1.73 16.22
C ASP A 553 -15.82 -2.11 17.53
N PRO A 554 -15.53 -1.43 18.65
CA PRO A 554 -16.33 -1.59 19.86
C PRO A 554 -17.82 -1.33 19.59
N GLY A 555 -18.68 -2.21 20.12
CA GLY A 555 -20.12 -2.15 19.89
C GLY A 555 -20.59 -2.80 18.58
N ALA A 556 -19.69 -3.27 17.73
CA ALA A 556 -20.04 -4.05 16.53
C ALA A 556 -20.91 -5.26 16.92
N HIS A 557 -21.91 -5.55 16.10
CA HIS A 557 -22.85 -6.65 16.32
C HIS A 557 -23.29 -7.26 14.99
N GLY A 558 -23.68 -8.52 15.02
CA GLY A 558 -24.15 -9.23 13.84
C GLY A 558 -24.29 -10.71 14.08
N THR A 559 -24.52 -11.44 13.00
CA THR A 559 -24.65 -12.91 13.00
C THR A 559 -23.80 -13.52 11.90
N ILE A 560 -22.96 -14.48 12.29
CA ILE A 560 -22.14 -15.28 11.39
C ILE A 560 -22.62 -16.72 11.48
N TRP A 561 -22.78 -17.40 10.35
CA TRP A 561 -23.07 -18.82 10.28
C TRP A 561 -21.83 -19.56 9.78
N ILE A 562 -21.50 -20.65 10.45
CA ILE A 562 -20.36 -21.51 10.16
C ILE A 562 -20.85 -22.94 9.99
N ASP A 563 -20.34 -23.64 9.00
CA ASP A 563 -20.75 -25.00 8.68
C ASP A 563 -19.59 -25.85 8.17
N GLN A 564 -19.72 -27.17 8.30
CA GLN A 564 -18.78 -28.18 7.78
C GLN A 564 -17.31 -27.89 8.11
N VAL A 565 -17.01 -27.67 9.39
CA VAL A 565 -15.66 -27.44 9.87
C VAL A 565 -14.86 -28.75 9.83
N ALA A 566 -13.77 -28.77 9.08
CA ALA A 566 -12.92 -29.96 8.93
C ALA A 566 -11.44 -29.60 8.78
N ALA A 567 -10.56 -30.55 9.08
CA ALA A 567 -9.18 -30.53 8.63
C ALA A 567 -9.07 -31.28 7.29
N TYR A 568 -8.27 -30.76 6.37
CA TYR A 568 -8.04 -31.34 5.05
C TYR A 568 -6.60 -31.85 4.88
N GLU A 569 -6.39 -32.69 3.87
CA GLU A 569 -5.08 -33.28 3.55
C GLU A 569 -4.14 -32.33 2.82
#